data_395049bad9b9299d456a8f914e129751
#
_entry.id   395049bad9b9299d456a8f914e129751
#
_cell.length_a   1.000
_cell.length_b   1.000
_cell.length_c   1.000
_cell.angle_alpha   90.00
_cell.angle_beta   90.00
_cell.angle_gamma   90.00
#
_symmetry.space_group_name_H-M   'P 1'
#
loop_
_entity.id
_entity.type
_entity.pdbx_description
1 polymer ?
#
loop_
_entity_poly.entity_id
_entity_poly.type
_entity_poly.pdbx_seq_one_letter_code
_entity_poly.pdbx_strand_id
1 'polypeptide(L)'
;KKGTEYAPRLFDLTSLQVECHRKFGYSAEDTLQTIQSLYEKKITTYPRVDTTYLSDDIYPKCGGILNGLTEYAHLLQPLRGKKLAKRKKVFDSSKVTDHHAIIPTGVQPQNLSDMERRVFDLVARRFIAVFYPDSKVSTTTILGKVADVEFKTSGKQILEQGWRAVFASDKGNQGDDDKEGEQEKTLPAFEKGESGTHKPELAEKHRSEE
;
A
#
# COMPACT_ATOMS: atom_id res chain seq x y z
N LYS A 1 12.06 -17.20 8.56
CA LYS A 1 13.02 -16.51 7.66
C LYS A 1 12.79 -15.00 7.73
N LYS A 2 13.84 -14.20 7.91
CA LYS A 2 13.76 -12.73 7.87
C LYS A 2 13.70 -12.27 6.41
N GLY A 3 12.84 -11.30 6.12
CA GLY A 3 12.65 -10.71 4.79
C GLY A 3 12.45 -9.19 4.85
N THR A 4 12.54 -8.57 3.70
CA THR A 4 12.30 -7.13 3.52
C THR A 4 11.15 -6.96 2.55
N GLU A 5 10.18 -6.13 2.91
CA GLU A 5 9.08 -5.75 2.05
C GLU A 5 9.18 -4.28 1.68
N TYR A 6 9.17 -4.04 0.39
CA TYR A 6 9.25 -2.70 -0.18
C TYR A 6 7.89 -2.02 -0.17
N ALA A 7 7.90 -0.69 -0.11
CA ALA A 7 6.68 0.08 -0.32
C ALA A 7 6.04 -0.28 -1.66
N PRO A 8 4.70 -0.30 -1.73
CA PRO A 8 4.00 -0.51 -2.99
C PRO A 8 4.37 0.60 -3.98
N ARG A 9 4.34 0.27 -5.27
CA ARG A 9 4.65 1.24 -6.34
C ARG A 9 3.65 2.39 -6.36
N LEU A 10 4.05 3.51 -6.94
CA LEU A 10 3.13 4.60 -7.24
C LEU A 10 2.03 4.12 -8.21
N PHE A 11 0.99 4.91 -8.35
CA PHE A 11 -0.13 4.56 -9.21
C PHE A 11 0.10 4.98 -10.66
N ASP A 12 -0.20 4.07 -11.58
CA ASP A 12 -0.74 4.35 -12.90
C ASP A 12 -2.28 4.35 -12.83
N LEU A 13 -2.95 4.65 -13.94
CA LEU A 13 -4.42 4.69 -13.96
C LEU A 13 -5.03 3.35 -13.60
N THR A 14 -4.55 2.27 -14.19
CA THR A 14 -5.11 0.92 -13.99
C THR A 14 -4.98 0.47 -12.53
N SER A 15 -3.81 0.61 -11.95
CA SER A 15 -3.61 0.21 -10.53
C SER A 15 -4.40 1.09 -9.56
N LEU A 16 -4.62 2.37 -9.89
CA LEU A 16 -5.50 3.23 -9.10
C LEU A 16 -6.96 2.77 -9.18
N GLN A 17 -7.45 2.43 -10.38
CA GLN A 17 -8.80 1.90 -10.56
C GLN A 17 -9.02 0.60 -9.78
N VAL A 18 -8.07 -0.34 -9.85
CA VAL A 18 -8.11 -1.58 -9.08
C VAL A 18 -8.16 -1.32 -7.58
N GLU A 19 -7.34 -0.41 -7.07
CA GLU A 19 -7.30 -0.10 -5.64
C GLU A 19 -8.57 0.62 -5.17
N CYS A 20 -9.12 1.54 -5.97
CA CYS A 20 -10.38 2.21 -5.68
C CYS A 20 -11.57 1.25 -5.68
N HIS A 21 -11.60 0.31 -6.63
CA HIS A 21 -12.62 -0.74 -6.66
C HIS A 21 -12.51 -1.63 -5.42
N ARG A 22 -11.33 -2.11 -5.10
CA ARG A 22 -11.09 -2.99 -3.95
C ARG A 22 -11.48 -2.34 -2.61
N LYS A 23 -11.16 -1.05 -2.42
CA LYS A 23 -11.40 -0.35 -1.15
C LYS A 23 -12.78 0.29 -1.03
N PHE A 24 -13.32 0.77 -2.13
CA PHE A 24 -14.52 1.62 -2.11
C PHE A 24 -15.64 1.13 -3.02
N GLY A 25 -15.41 0.07 -3.80
CA GLY A 25 -16.39 -0.42 -4.79
C GLY A 25 -16.58 0.51 -5.98
N TYR A 26 -15.67 1.46 -6.22
CA TYR A 26 -15.79 2.40 -7.34
C TYR A 26 -15.58 1.69 -8.68
N SER A 27 -16.36 2.09 -9.68
CA SER A 27 -16.12 1.64 -11.06
C SER A 27 -14.83 2.25 -11.61
N ALA A 28 -14.31 1.66 -12.69
CA ALA A 28 -13.18 2.21 -13.40
C ALA A 28 -13.48 3.62 -13.95
N GLU A 29 -14.71 3.85 -14.42
CA GLU A 29 -15.16 5.14 -14.94
C GLU A 29 -15.25 6.18 -13.82
N ASP A 30 -15.88 5.86 -12.68
CA ASP A 30 -15.98 6.78 -11.54
C ASP A 30 -14.59 7.19 -11.04
N THR A 31 -13.66 6.22 -10.98
CA THR A 31 -12.27 6.50 -10.58
C THR A 31 -11.60 7.43 -11.58
N LEU A 32 -11.76 7.18 -12.87
CA LEU A 32 -11.18 8.02 -13.92
C LEU A 32 -11.73 9.44 -13.86
N GLN A 33 -13.04 9.62 -13.74
CA GLN A 33 -13.66 10.94 -13.63
C GLN A 33 -13.18 11.67 -12.37
N THR A 34 -13.06 10.96 -11.26
CA THR A 34 -12.61 11.54 -9.98
C THR A 34 -11.15 12.00 -10.06
N ILE A 35 -10.24 11.17 -10.57
CA ILE A 35 -8.83 11.56 -10.68
C ILE A 35 -8.61 12.64 -11.76
N GLN A 36 -9.44 12.66 -12.82
CA GLN A 36 -9.43 13.71 -13.81
C GLN A 36 -9.84 15.06 -13.19
N SER A 37 -10.87 15.08 -12.34
CA SER A 37 -11.26 16.27 -11.59
C SER A 37 -10.14 16.77 -10.66
N LEU A 38 -9.46 15.88 -9.96
CA LEU A 38 -8.30 16.24 -9.11
C LEU A 38 -7.15 16.85 -9.93
N TYR A 39 -6.91 16.33 -11.13
CA TYR A 39 -5.94 16.89 -12.06
C TYR A 39 -6.32 18.29 -12.55
N GLU A 40 -7.58 18.50 -12.93
CA GLU A 40 -8.09 19.79 -13.37
C GLU A 40 -8.02 20.85 -12.25
N LYS A 41 -8.22 20.44 -11.01
CA LYS A 41 -8.00 21.25 -9.80
C LYS A 41 -6.50 21.44 -9.48
N LYS A 42 -5.58 20.89 -10.28
CA LYS A 42 -4.13 20.93 -10.11
C LYS A 42 -3.62 20.31 -8.82
N ILE A 43 -4.38 19.39 -8.23
CA ILE A 43 -4.06 18.70 -6.97
C ILE A 43 -3.22 17.46 -7.20
N THR A 44 -3.45 16.77 -8.35
CA THR A 44 -2.65 15.62 -8.79
C THR A 44 -2.05 15.85 -10.18
N THR A 45 -1.08 15.04 -10.55
CA THR A 45 -0.51 15.02 -11.90
C THR A 45 -1.45 14.32 -12.88
N TYR A 46 -1.11 14.34 -14.17
CA TYR A 46 -1.92 13.79 -15.26
C TYR A 46 -2.29 12.32 -15.01
N PRO A 47 -3.59 11.95 -15.10
CA PRO A 47 -4.04 10.64 -14.64
C PRO A 47 -3.96 9.52 -15.66
N ARG A 48 -3.96 9.83 -16.98
CA ARG A 48 -3.98 8.80 -18.03
C ARG A 48 -2.55 8.35 -18.34
N VAL A 49 -1.95 7.65 -17.38
CA VAL A 49 -0.56 7.18 -17.45
C VAL A 49 -0.51 5.67 -17.26
N ASP A 50 0.47 5.04 -17.89
CA ASP A 50 0.72 3.60 -17.87
C ASP A 50 1.98 3.20 -17.09
N THR A 51 2.64 4.18 -16.46
CA THR A 51 3.85 3.95 -15.66
C THR A 51 3.65 4.23 -14.19
N THR A 52 4.32 3.44 -13.36
CA THR A 52 4.37 3.60 -11.89
C THR A 52 5.68 4.26 -11.42
N TYR A 53 6.47 4.81 -12.35
CA TYR A 53 7.77 5.40 -12.09
C TYR A 53 7.73 6.93 -12.21
N LEU A 54 8.67 7.58 -11.52
CA LEU A 54 8.99 8.99 -11.68
C LEU A 54 10.27 9.13 -12.50
N SER A 55 10.35 10.18 -13.30
CA SER A 55 11.59 10.60 -13.93
C SER A 55 12.53 11.25 -12.89
N ASP A 56 13.82 11.22 -13.18
CA ASP A 56 14.84 11.68 -12.24
C ASP A 56 14.76 13.19 -11.91
N ASP A 57 14.20 14.00 -12.81
CA ASP A 57 13.97 15.44 -12.65
C ASP A 57 12.87 15.78 -11.66
N ILE A 58 12.01 14.82 -11.32
CA ILE A 58 10.97 14.99 -10.30
C ILE A 58 11.55 14.90 -8.89
N TYR A 59 12.67 14.17 -8.71
CA TYR A 59 13.23 13.93 -7.38
C TYR A 59 13.54 15.24 -6.60
N PRO A 60 14.13 16.29 -7.17
CA PRO A 60 14.35 17.54 -6.45
C PRO A 60 13.07 18.23 -5.99
N LYS A 61 11.95 18.00 -6.69
CA LYS A 61 10.64 18.62 -6.40
C LYS A 61 9.90 17.90 -5.28
N CYS A 62 10.26 16.64 -4.99
CA CYS A 62 9.53 15.80 -4.02
C CYS A 62 9.46 16.41 -2.62
N GLY A 63 10.53 17.07 -2.16
CA GLY A 63 10.54 17.75 -0.86
C GLY A 63 9.49 18.86 -0.77
N GLY A 64 9.36 19.67 -1.82
CA GLY A 64 8.33 20.71 -1.91
C GLY A 64 6.93 20.14 -1.96
N ILE A 65 6.73 19.06 -2.74
CA ILE A 65 5.43 18.36 -2.82
C ILE A 65 5.02 17.82 -1.45
N LEU A 66 5.92 17.13 -0.74
CA LEU A 66 5.65 16.60 0.59
C LEU A 66 5.31 17.72 1.59
N ASN A 67 6.04 18.84 1.56
CA ASN A 67 5.75 19.99 2.42
C ASN A 67 4.37 20.61 2.17
N GLY A 68 3.86 20.48 0.95
CA GLY A 68 2.52 20.90 0.58
C GLY A 68 1.41 19.97 1.12
N LEU A 69 1.71 18.77 1.58
CA LEU A 69 0.73 17.81 2.13
C LEU A 69 0.49 18.06 3.63
N THR A 70 -0.03 19.23 3.99
CA THR A 70 -0.14 19.65 5.41
C THR A 70 -1.09 18.80 6.23
N GLU A 71 -2.15 18.26 5.64
CA GLU A 71 -3.08 17.33 6.31
C GLU A 71 -2.38 16.02 6.74
N TYR A 72 -1.27 15.68 6.09
CA TYR A 72 -0.45 14.50 6.38
C TYR A 72 0.79 14.82 7.23
N ALA A 73 0.83 15.98 7.89
CA ALA A 73 2.00 16.43 8.65
C ALA A 73 2.49 15.40 9.68
N HIS A 74 1.59 14.65 10.31
CA HIS A 74 1.91 13.59 11.25
C HIS A 74 2.68 12.42 10.57
N LEU A 75 2.37 12.08 9.32
CA LEU A 75 3.09 11.07 8.54
C LEU A 75 4.43 11.60 8.01
N LEU A 76 4.59 12.90 7.90
CA LEU A 76 5.82 13.50 7.39
C LEU A 76 6.89 13.71 8.47
N GLN A 77 6.52 13.65 9.76
CA GLN A 77 7.45 13.81 10.89
C GLN A 77 8.71 12.93 10.79
N PRO A 78 8.61 11.62 10.49
CA PRO A 78 9.79 10.75 10.40
C PRO A 78 10.74 11.09 9.23
N LEU A 79 10.26 11.85 8.23
CA LEU A 79 11.02 12.25 7.04
C LEU A 79 11.66 13.63 7.17
N ARG A 80 11.22 14.45 8.13
CA ARG A 80 11.69 15.81 8.33
C ARG A 80 13.20 15.84 8.64
N GLY A 81 13.91 16.76 7.99
CA GLY A 81 15.36 16.94 8.19
C GLY A 81 16.24 15.81 7.62
N LYS A 82 15.64 14.82 6.96
CA LYS A 82 16.36 13.72 6.34
C LYS A 82 16.40 13.90 4.82
N LYS A 83 17.49 13.44 4.21
CA LYS A 83 17.57 13.31 2.75
C LYS A 83 16.57 12.22 2.33
N LEU A 84 15.66 12.57 1.42
CA LEU A 84 14.71 11.62 0.86
C LEU A 84 15.44 10.48 0.11
N ALA A 85 14.98 9.26 0.28
CA ALA A 85 15.58 8.12 -0.40
C ALA A 85 15.26 8.17 -1.91
N LYS A 86 16.28 8.32 -2.76
CA LYS A 86 16.14 8.17 -4.22
C LYS A 86 16.31 6.70 -4.60
N ARG A 87 15.20 5.98 -4.69
CA ARG A 87 15.20 4.54 -4.98
C ARG A 87 14.99 4.29 -6.46
N LYS A 88 15.79 3.43 -7.07
CA LYS A 88 15.66 3.05 -8.49
C LYS A 88 14.30 2.39 -8.80
N LYS A 89 13.65 1.81 -7.80
CA LYS A 89 12.29 1.24 -7.92
C LYS A 89 11.18 2.31 -8.05
N VAL A 90 11.51 3.57 -7.76
CA VAL A 90 10.58 4.71 -7.83
C VAL A 90 11.03 5.68 -8.92
N PHE A 91 12.33 5.95 -9.02
CA PHE A 91 12.92 6.91 -9.97
C PHE A 91 13.70 6.14 -11.04
N ASP A 92 13.15 6.11 -12.23
CA ASP A 92 13.79 5.49 -13.42
C ASP A 92 13.25 6.17 -14.67
N SER A 93 13.99 7.15 -15.18
CA SER A 93 13.61 7.91 -16.38
C SER A 93 13.42 7.04 -17.61
N SER A 94 14.07 5.87 -17.69
CA SER A 94 13.90 4.93 -18.80
C SER A 94 12.54 4.24 -18.84
N LYS A 95 11.78 4.33 -17.74
CA LYS A 95 10.43 3.78 -17.56
C LYS A 95 9.32 4.82 -17.68
N VAL A 96 9.69 6.04 -18.02
CA VAL A 96 8.77 7.17 -18.18
C VAL A 96 8.87 7.64 -19.63
N THR A 97 7.75 7.63 -20.34
CA THR A 97 7.66 8.15 -21.72
C THR A 97 7.23 9.61 -21.69
N ASP A 98 5.94 9.88 -21.81
CA ASP A 98 5.39 11.25 -21.85
C ASP A 98 5.05 11.79 -20.47
N HIS A 99 4.48 10.95 -19.60
CA HIS A 99 4.04 11.32 -18.27
C HIS A 99 4.54 10.28 -17.25
N HIS A 100 4.89 10.76 -16.06
CA HIS A 100 5.26 9.91 -14.93
C HIS A 100 4.02 9.44 -14.14
N ALA A 101 4.22 8.58 -13.15
CA ALA A 101 3.17 8.08 -12.25
C ALA A 101 2.31 9.19 -11.64
N ILE A 102 1.09 8.85 -11.24
CA ILE A 102 0.16 9.76 -10.57
C ILE A 102 0.67 10.08 -9.17
N ILE A 103 0.94 11.36 -8.91
CA ILE A 103 1.39 11.87 -7.60
C ILE A 103 0.67 13.18 -7.24
N PRO A 104 0.68 13.60 -5.97
CA PRO A 104 0.24 14.93 -5.58
C PRO A 104 1.16 15.99 -6.19
N THR A 105 0.64 17.21 -6.36
CA THR A 105 1.42 18.37 -6.82
C THR A 105 1.97 19.22 -5.67
N GLY A 106 1.46 19.03 -4.45
CA GLY A 106 1.74 19.87 -3.30
C GLY A 106 0.76 21.04 -3.15
N VAL A 107 -0.19 21.20 -4.08
CA VAL A 107 -1.30 22.15 -3.92
C VAL A 107 -2.24 21.64 -2.85
N GLN A 108 -2.67 22.53 -1.96
CA GLN A 108 -3.60 22.21 -0.88
C GLN A 108 -4.98 21.85 -1.45
N PRO A 109 -5.53 20.68 -1.10
CA PRO A 109 -6.87 20.32 -1.49
C PRO A 109 -7.91 21.25 -0.86
N GLN A 110 -8.82 21.79 -1.67
CA GLN A 110 -9.94 22.58 -1.19
C GLN A 110 -11.23 22.11 -1.86
N ASN A 111 -12.32 22.10 -1.11
CA ASN A 111 -13.67 21.79 -1.61
C ASN A 111 -13.72 20.45 -2.37
N LEU A 112 -13.11 19.41 -1.81
CA LEU A 112 -13.16 18.06 -2.37
C LEU A 112 -14.48 17.37 -2.00
N SER A 113 -15.09 16.68 -2.96
CA SER A 113 -16.13 15.69 -2.68
C SER A 113 -15.56 14.52 -1.87
N ASP A 114 -16.41 13.68 -1.30
CA ASP A 114 -15.97 12.50 -0.55
C ASP A 114 -15.19 11.52 -1.44
N MET A 115 -15.61 11.33 -2.69
CA MET A 115 -14.89 10.51 -3.64
C MET A 115 -13.49 11.07 -3.94
N GLU A 116 -13.41 12.36 -4.24
CA GLU A 116 -12.14 13.04 -4.49
C GLU A 116 -11.21 12.95 -3.30
N ARG A 117 -11.72 13.13 -2.08
CA ARG A 117 -10.95 13.02 -0.85
C ARG A 117 -10.36 11.62 -0.67
N ARG A 118 -11.17 10.58 -0.89
CA ARG A 118 -10.73 9.18 -0.77
C ARG A 118 -9.68 8.82 -1.82
N VAL A 119 -9.89 9.21 -3.08
CA VAL A 119 -8.93 8.95 -4.16
C VAL A 119 -7.63 9.73 -3.94
N PHE A 120 -7.72 11.00 -3.51
CA PHE A 120 -6.55 11.80 -3.17
C PHE A 120 -5.76 11.20 -2.01
N ASP A 121 -6.43 10.70 -0.95
CA ASP A 121 -5.78 10.04 0.19
C ASP A 121 -4.97 8.82 -0.24
N LEU A 122 -5.51 7.98 -1.14
CA LEU A 122 -4.75 6.86 -1.71
C LEU A 122 -3.47 7.33 -2.42
N VAL A 123 -3.58 8.36 -3.26
CA VAL A 123 -2.44 8.90 -4.02
C VAL A 123 -1.40 9.53 -3.09
N ALA A 124 -1.84 10.34 -2.13
CA ALA A 124 -0.96 11.03 -1.18
C ALA A 124 -0.20 10.04 -0.28
N ARG A 125 -0.90 9.08 0.32
CA ARG A 125 -0.28 8.05 1.17
C ARG A 125 0.68 7.17 0.38
N ARG A 126 0.35 6.78 -0.85
CA ARG A 126 1.23 6.01 -1.72
C ARG A 126 2.51 6.78 -2.04
N PHE A 127 2.41 8.09 -2.30
CA PHE A 127 3.55 8.96 -2.53
C PHE A 127 4.43 9.15 -1.28
N ILE A 128 3.83 9.30 -0.10
CA ILE A 128 4.57 9.39 1.17
C ILE A 128 5.31 8.07 1.47
N ALA A 129 4.65 6.94 1.28
CA ALA A 129 5.16 5.62 1.63
C ALA A 129 6.46 5.25 0.89
N VAL A 130 6.65 5.70 -0.35
CA VAL A 130 7.87 5.38 -1.13
C VAL A 130 9.14 6.02 -0.57
N PHE A 131 9.03 7.00 0.31
CA PHE A 131 10.16 7.65 1.00
C PHE A 131 10.44 7.06 2.38
N TYR A 132 9.54 6.24 2.91
CA TYR A 132 9.74 5.54 4.18
C TYR A 132 10.74 4.40 4.07
N PRO A 133 11.33 3.96 5.20
CA PRO A 133 12.11 2.73 5.23
C PRO A 133 11.29 1.52 4.78
N ASP A 134 11.96 0.49 4.30
CA ASP A 134 11.32 -0.78 4.00
C ASP A 134 10.81 -1.44 5.28
N SER A 135 9.73 -2.21 5.16
CA SER A 135 9.22 -3.02 6.26
C SER A 135 10.07 -4.27 6.41
N LYS A 136 10.43 -4.62 7.65
CA LYS A 136 11.11 -5.89 7.95
C LYS A 136 10.14 -6.88 8.53
N VAL A 137 10.15 -8.07 7.99
CA VAL A 137 9.23 -9.14 8.36
C VAL A 137 9.98 -10.43 8.68
N SER A 138 9.37 -11.26 9.50
CA SER A 138 9.80 -12.64 9.74
C SER A 138 8.69 -13.58 9.33
N THR A 139 8.98 -14.46 8.38
CA THR A 139 8.05 -15.51 7.98
C THR A 139 8.47 -16.82 8.64
N THR A 140 7.57 -17.44 9.37
CA THR A 140 7.73 -18.76 9.97
C THR A 140 6.85 -19.74 9.20
N THR A 141 7.44 -20.81 8.71
CA THR A 141 6.70 -21.92 8.10
C THR A 141 6.84 -23.11 9.03
N ILE A 142 5.71 -23.73 9.38
CA ILE A 142 5.64 -24.91 10.23
C ILE A 142 5.16 -26.06 9.37
N LEU A 143 5.90 -27.15 9.43
CA LEU A 143 5.51 -28.43 8.83
C LEU A 143 5.11 -29.35 9.97
N GLY A 144 3.90 -29.84 9.94
CA GLY A 144 3.36 -30.80 10.89
C GLY A 144 3.02 -32.10 10.17
N LYS A 145 3.04 -33.23 10.90
CA LYS A 145 2.60 -34.53 10.39
C LYS A 145 1.64 -35.16 11.37
N VAL A 146 0.52 -35.63 10.87
CA VAL A 146 -0.47 -36.40 11.63
C VAL A 146 -0.69 -37.73 10.87
N ALA A 147 -0.28 -38.82 11.43
CA ALA A 147 -0.15 -40.12 10.74
C ALA A 147 0.67 -39.95 9.45
N ASP A 148 0.09 -40.21 8.28
CA ASP A 148 0.75 -40.08 6.97
C ASP A 148 0.44 -38.78 6.23
N VAL A 149 -0.33 -37.87 6.86
CA VAL A 149 -0.74 -36.61 6.26
C VAL A 149 0.19 -35.49 6.74
N GLU A 150 0.81 -34.78 5.79
CA GLU A 150 1.63 -33.62 6.06
C GLU A 150 0.78 -32.33 6.00
N PHE A 151 0.98 -31.48 6.98
CA PHE A 151 0.35 -30.16 7.08
C PHE A 151 1.42 -29.07 7.01
N LYS A 152 1.09 -27.99 6.29
CA LYS A 152 1.95 -26.81 6.22
C LYS A 152 1.14 -25.59 6.63
N THR A 153 1.65 -24.82 7.57
CA THR A 153 1.13 -23.50 7.90
C THR A 153 2.25 -22.46 7.85
N SER A 154 1.89 -21.23 7.52
CA SER A 154 2.85 -20.14 7.51
C SER A 154 2.24 -18.94 8.22
N GLY A 155 3.05 -18.31 9.06
CA GLY A 155 2.71 -17.05 9.72
C GLY A 155 3.76 -16.00 9.42
N LYS A 156 3.34 -14.75 9.46
CA LYS A 156 4.16 -13.57 9.21
C LYS A 156 4.10 -12.64 10.40
N GLN A 157 5.24 -12.16 10.82
CA GLN A 157 5.38 -11.18 11.90
C GLN A 157 6.10 -9.95 11.35
N ILE A 158 5.54 -8.76 11.59
CA ILE A 158 6.19 -7.50 11.28
C ILE A 158 7.20 -7.19 12.39
N LEU A 159 8.48 -7.09 12.03
CA LEU A 159 9.56 -6.72 12.95
C LEU A 159 9.76 -5.20 12.98
N GLU A 160 9.72 -4.56 11.83
CA GLU A 160 9.78 -3.11 11.68
C GLU A 160 8.70 -2.67 10.67
N GLN A 161 7.86 -1.74 11.07
CA GLN A 161 6.71 -1.30 10.25
C GLN A 161 7.15 -0.64 8.95
N GLY A 162 8.17 0.22 8.98
CA GLY A 162 8.62 0.95 7.81
C GLY A 162 7.46 1.72 7.15
N TRP A 163 7.32 1.58 5.84
CA TRP A 163 6.26 2.22 5.04
C TRP A 163 4.83 1.84 5.45
N ARG A 164 4.65 0.70 6.11
CA ARG A 164 3.32 0.26 6.58
C ARG A 164 2.71 1.23 7.60
N ALA A 165 3.55 1.98 8.32
CA ALA A 165 3.10 3.00 9.27
C ALA A 165 2.26 4.10 8.61
N VAL A 166 2.46 4.36 7.30
CA VAL A 166 1.68 5.35 6.54
C VAL A 166 0.21 4.94 6.41
N PHE A 167 -0.08 3.64 6.46
CA PHE A 167 -1.42 3.08 6.30
C PHE A 167 -2.03 2.58 7.63
N ALA A 168 -1.27 2.62 8.73
CA ALA A 168 -1.70 2.08 10.01
C ALA A 168 -2.68 2.97 10.78
N SER A 169 -2.73 4.27 10.50
CA SER A 169 -3.50 5.26 11.25
C SER A 169 -5.01 5.25 10.99
N ASP A 170 -5.49 4.48 10.01
CA ASP A 170 -6.90 4.46 9.64
C ASP A 170 -7.73 3.39 10.38
N LYS A 171 -7.10 2.63 11.28
CA LYS A 171 -7.80 1.57 12.04
C LYS A 171 -8.85 2.08 13.03
N GLY A 172 -9.04 3.39 13.16
CA GLY A 172 -10.01 4.00 14.09
C GLY A 172 -11.40 4.25 13.52
N ASN A 173 -11.61 4.24 12.19
CA ASN A 173 -12.87 4.72 11.61
C ASN A 173 -13.37 4.00 10.35
N GLN A 174 -12.88 2.82 10.05
CA GLN A 174 -13.42 2.04 8.93
C GLN A 174 -13.80 0.64 9.43
N GLY A 175 -15.10 0.32 9.23
CA GLY A 175 -15.62 -1.01 9.48
C GLY A 175 -14.86 -2.07 8.68
N ASP A 176 -14.71 -3.17 9.29
CA ASP A 176 -14.55 -4.58 8.97
C ASP A 176 -14.15 -5.05 7.54
N ASP A 177 -13.72 -4.18 6.61
CA ASP A 177 -13.49 -4.52 5.21
C ASP A 177 -12.06 -4.89 4.82
N ASP A 178 -11.11 -4.92 5.76
CA ASP A 178 -9.73 -5.38 5.48
C ASP A 178 -9.57 -6.92 5.59
N LYS A 179 -10.63 -7.69 5.34
CA LYS A 179 -10.63 -9.16 5.52
C LYS A 179 -9.97 -9.97 4.40
N GLU A 180 -9.47 -9.38 3.33
CA GLU A 180 -8.76 -10.13 2.25
C GLU A 180 -7.29 -9.78 2.02
N GLY A 181 -6.73 -8.83 2.72
CA GLY A 181 -5.28 -8.80 2.89
C GLY A 181 -4.93 -9.89 3.92
N GLU A 182 -4.19 -10.94 3.51
CA GLU A 182 -3.70 -12.04 4.35
C GLU A 182 -3.68 -11.64 5.82
N GLN A 183 -4.63 -12.17 6.61
CA GLN A 183 -4.58 -12.03 8.06
C GLN A 183 -3.17 -12.46 8.43
N GLU A 184 -2.36 -11.53 8.89
CA GLU A 184 -1.03 -11.84 9.39
C GLU A 184 -1.24 -12.75 10.59
N LYS A 185 -1.35 -14.07 10.33
CA LYS A 185 -1.43 -15.06 11.36
C LYS A 185 -0.11 -15.04 12.10
N THR A 186 -0.10 -14.37 13.24
CA THR A 186 1.00 -14.51 14.19
C THR A 186 0.90 -15.93 14.73
N LEU A 187 1.79 -16.79 14.29
CA LEU A 187 1.87 -18.13 14.84
C LEU A 187 2.45 -18.06 16.25
N PRO A 188 1.95 -18.89 17.19
CA PRO A 188 2.59 -19.05 18.48
C PRO A 188 4.03 -19.55 18.32
N ALA A 189 4.82 -19.46 19.35
CA ALA A 189 6.16 -20.04 19.34
C ALA A 189 6.02 -21.58 19.31
N PHE A 190 6.65 -22.23 18.33
CA PHE A 190 6.70 -23.68 18.21
C PHE A 190 8.13 -24.15 18.37
N GLU A 191 8.30 -25.27 19.06
CA GLU A 191 9.58 -25.96 19.18
C GLU A 191 9.65 -27.16 18.22
N LYS A 192 10.85 -27.46 17.73
CA LYS A 192 11.04 -28.59 16.83
C LYS A 192 10.77 -29.90 17.58
N GLY A 193 9.81 -30.68 17.10
CA GLY A 193 9.41 -31.94 17.70
C GLY A 193 8.29 -31.81 18.74
N GLU A 194 7.72 -30.64 18.90
CA GLU A 194 6.53 -30.44 19.73
C GLU A 194 5.38 -31.32 19.22
N SER A 195 4.68 -31.99 20.13
CA SER A 195 3.49 -32.79 19.82
C SER A 195 2.31 -32.32 20.63
N GLY A 196 1.12 -32.42 20.06
CA GLY A 196 -0.14 -31.97 20.68
C GLY A 196 -1.34 -32.80 20.24
N THR A 197 -2.46 -32.62 20.94
CA THR A 197 -3.72 -33.24 20.56
C THR A 197 -4.33 -32.52 19.36
N HIS A 198 -4.71 -33.28 18.35
CA HIS A 198 -5.36 -32.77 17.15
C HIS A 198 -6.89 -32.88 17.29
N LYS A 199 -7.60 -31.76 17.08
CA LYS A 199 -9.04 -31.72 16.90
C LYS A 199 -9.32 -31.25 15.47
N PRO A 200 -9.80 -32.13 14.56
CA PRO A 200 -10.15 -31.70 13.22
C PRO A 200 -11.44 -30.86 13.25
N GLU A 201 -11.42 -29.69 12.63
CA GLU A 201 -12.60 -28.92 12.33
C GLU A 201 -12.76 -28.83 10.81
N LEU A 202 -13.93 -29.25 10.32
CA LEU A 202 -14.26 -29.14 8.91
C LEU A 202 -14.94 -27.79 8.67
N ALA A 203 -14.25 -26.90 7.93
CA ALA A 203 -14.85 -25.67 7.46
C ALA A 203 -15.16 -25.78 5.97
N GLU A 204 -16.45 -25.87 5.63
CA GLU A 204 -16.89 -25.80 4.23
C GLU A 204 -16.89 -24.34 3.78
N LYS A 205 -16.09 -24.05 2.77
CA LYS A 205 -16.07 -22.76 2.10
C LYS A 205 -16.82 -22.91 0.77
N HIS A 206 -18.07 -22.48 0.72
CA HIS A 206 -18.78 -22.37 -0.55
C HIS A 206 -18.11 -21.27 -1.38
N ARG A 207 -17.54 -21.64 -2.53
CA ARG A 207 -17.27 -20.68 -3.61
C ARG A 207 -18.60 -20.44 -4.31
N SER A 208 -19.06 -19.19 -4.33
CA SER A 208 -20.10 -18.80 -5.27
C SER A 208 -19.52 -18.96 -6.68
N GLU A 209 -20.07 -19.86 -7.47
CA GLU A 209 -19.84 -19.89 -8.91
C GLU A 209 -20.58 -18.67 -9.49
N GLU A 210 -19.82 -17.71 -10.00
CA GLU A 210 -20.31 -16.71 -10.94
C GLU A 210 -20.06 -17.21 -12.36
#